data_6aede5c86841c2186a749299bc5b639e
#
_entry.id   6aede5c86841c2186a749299bc5b639e
#
_cell.length_a   1.000
_cell.length_b   1.000
_cell.length_c   1.000
_cell.angle_alpha   90.00
_cell.angle_beta   90.00
_cell.angle_gamma   90.00
#
_symmetry.space_group_name_H-M   'P 1'
#
loop_
_entity.id
_entity.type
_entity.pdbx_description
1 polymer ?
#
loop_
_entity_poly.entity_id
_entity_poly.type
_entity_poly.pdbx_seq_one_letter_code
_entity_poly.pdbx_strand_id
1 'polypeptide(L)'
;MKNIDKLTWLVLCTMLILISYAIYTLPSPAKESKYFILEATGYYPGPECTYPFDDGFTAIGDVAGKGSVAIDDENGPLRLGQRVWVEDYGPGKCNDRGLAIKGWKIDLCFETYKEAIEWGRRLVKVYVIEGEEVKTDE
;
A
#
# COMPACT_ATOMS: atom_id res chain seq x y z
N MET A 1 -48.21 37.59 4.51
CA MET A 1 -47.40 36.37 4.84
C MET A 1 -48.34 35.36 5.48
N LYS A 2 -48.54 34.20 4.85
CA LYS A 2 -49.36 33.13 5.45
C LYS A 2 -48.54 32.52 6.61
N ASN A 3 -49.08 32.55 7.81
CA ASN A 3 -48.49 31.88 8.95
C ASN A 3 -48.48 30.38 8.65
N ILE A 4 -47.27 29.77 8.66
CA ILE A 4 -47.10 28.33 8.59
C ILE A 4 -47.73 27.76 9.86
N ASP A 5 -48.67 26.82 9.72
CA ASP A 5 -49.31 26.19 10.87
C ASP A 5 -48.29 25.34 11.66
N LYS A 6 -48.58 25.09 12.93
CA LYS A 6 -47.68 24.34 13.82
C LYS A 6 -47.40 22.95 13.31
N LEU A 7 -48.35 22.33 12.59
CA LEU A 7 -48.19 20.98 12.05
C LEU A 7 -47.20 20.98 10.89
N THR A 8 -47.28 21.93 9.97
CA THR A 8 -46.35 22.09 8.85
C THR A 8 -44.93 22.35 9.36
N TRP A 9 -44.80 23.17 10.41
CA TRP A 9 -43.50 23.44 11.03
C TRP A 9 -42.89 22.21 11.67
N LEU A 10 -43.69 21.37 12.37
CA LEU A 10 -43.27 20.11 12.97
C LEU A 10 -42.77 19.13 11.90
N VAL A 11 -43.49 18.98 10.79
CA VAL A 11 -43.10 18.11 9.67
C VAL A 11 -41.78 18.55 9.05
N LEU A 12 -41.57 19.85 8.84
CA LEU A 12 -40.30 20.37 8.32
C LEU A 12 -39.15 20.10 9.27
N CYS A 13 -39.31 20.27 10.57
CA CYS A 13 -38.29 19.98 11.56
C CYS A 13 -37.92 18.48 11.58
N THR A 14 -38.90 17.57 11.53
CA THR A 14 -38.65 16.13 11.50
C THR A 14 -37.93 15.71 10.22
N MET A 15 -38.30 16.29 9.08
CA MET A 15 -37.61 16.04 7.80
C MET A 15 -36.13 16.49 7.84
N LEU A 16 -35.87 17.67 8.41
CA LEU A 16 -34.50 18.18 8.57
C LEU A 16 -33.65 17.27 9.49
N ILE A 17 -34.24 16.78 10.58
CA ILE A 17 -33.57 15.85 11.49
C ILE A 17 -33.25 14.53 10.77
N LEU A 18 -34.20 13.98 10.00
CA LEU A 18 -33.98 12.73 9.26
C LEU A 18 -32.94 12.90 8.17
N ILE A 19 -32.94 14.03 7.46
CA ILE A 19 -31.90 14.32 6.43
C ILE A 19 -30.52 14.45 7.10
N SER A 20 -30.44 15.17 8.22
CA SER A 20 -29.18 15.30 8.98
C SER A 20 -28.66 13.94 9.46
N TYR A 21 -29.54 13.08 9.96
CA TYR A 21 -29.19 11.73 10.37
C TYR A 21 -28.73 10.87 9.19
N ALA A 22 -29.43 10.95 8.04
CA ALA A 22 -29.06 10.23 6.84
C ALA A 22 -27.67 10.66 6.33
N ILE A 23 -27.37 11.96 6.33
CA ILE A 23 -26.05 12.49 5.95
C ILE A 23 -24.97 12.00 6.92
N TYR A 24 -25.25 11.96 8.22
CA TYR A 24 -24.32 11.51 9.23
C TYR A 24 -24.02 10.01 9.13
N THR A 25 -25.00 9.20 8.68
CA THR A 25 -24.84 7.74 8.53
C THR A 25 -24.32 7.32 7.16
N LEU A 26 -24.22 8.24 6.19
CA LEU A 26 -23.58 7.93 4.91
C LEU A 26 -22.11 7.53 5.17
N PRO A 27 -21.66 6.39 4.62
CA PRO A 27 -20.25 6.05 4.69
C PRO A 27 -19.45 7.20 4.06
N SER A 28 -18.42 7.65 4.78
CA SER A 28 -17.47 8.61 4.23
C SER A 28 -16.98 8.09 2.87
N PRO A 29 -16.86 8.93 1.84
CA PRO A 29 -16.29 8.48 0.57
C PRO A 29 -14.97 7.78 0.85
N ALA A 30 -14.85 6.55 0.36
CA ALA A 30 -13.63 5.78 0.52
C ALA A 30 -12.46 6.64 0.04
N LYS A 31 -11.49 6.91 0.92
CA LYS A 31 -10.29 7.66 0.56
C LYS A 31 -9.67 6.95 -0.63
N GLU A 32 -9.61 7.63 -1.76
CA GLU A 32 -9.04 7.08 -2.98
C GLU A 32 -7.60 6.66 -2.67
N SER A 33 -7.34 5.35 -2.65
CA SER A 33 -6.03 4.84 -2.28
C SER A 33 -5.04 5.20 -3.39
N LYS A 34 -4.03 5.97 -3.04
CA LYS A 34 -2.94 6.31 -3.95
C LYS A 34 -2.20 5.04 -4.35
N TYR A 35 -2.07 4.81 -5.64
CA TYR A 35 -1.29 3.69 -6.17
C TYR A 35 -0.30 4.14 -7.24
N PHE A 36 0.69 3.31 -7.46
CA PHE A 36 1.67 3.43 -8.55
C PHE A 36 1.58 2.20 -9.44
N ILE A 37 1.87 2.37 -10.73
CA ILE A 37 2.07 1.22 -11.64
C ILE A 37 3.57 1.03 -11.79
N LEU A 38 4.08 -0.11 -11.32
CA LEU A 38 5.49 -0.43 -11.28
C LEU A 38 5.78 -1.74 -12.02
N GLU A 39 6.97 -1.85 -12.59
CA GLU A 39 7.48 -3.12 -13.11
C GLU A 39 7.95 -3.96 -11.93
N ALA A 40 7.37 -5.14 -11.76
CA ALA A 40 7.70 -6.06 -10.68
C ALA A 40 8.39 -7.32 -11.24
N THR A 41 9.47 -7.70 -10.59
CA THR A 41 10.14 -9.00 -10.74
C THR A 41 10.05 -9.79 -9.45
N GLY A 42 10.46 -11.04 -9.44
CA GLY A 42 10.49 -11.88 -8.28
C GLY A 42 11.90 -12.38 -7.95
N TYR A 43 12.23 -12.44 -6.67
CA TYR A 43 13.45 -13.05 -6.19
C TYR A 43 13.17 -14.01 -5.03
N TYR A 44 14.14 -14.87 -4.77
CA TYR A 44 14.19 -15.77 -3.62
C TYR A 44 15.48 -15.46 -2.82
N PRO A 45 15.42 -15.42 -1.46
CA PRO A 45 16.56 -15.03 -0.63
C PRO A 45 17.58 -16.16 -0.49
N GLY A 46 17.98 -16.77 -1.57
CA GLY A 46 18.99 -17.79 -1.69
C GLY A 46 20.08 -17.40 -2.69
N PRO A 47 21.18 -18.13 -2.73
CA PRO A 47 22.37 -17.78 -3.52
C PRO A 47 22.08 -17.63 -5.02
N GLU A 48 21.03 -18.26 -5.53
CA GLU A 48 20.64 -18.16 -6.93
C GLU A 48 20.19 -16.76 -7.34
N CYS A 49 19.66 -15.96 -6.37
CA CYS A 49 19.11 -14.63 -6.63
C CYS A 49 19.90 -13.52 -5.95
N THR A 50 20.60 -13.80 -4.86
CA THR A 50 21.15 -12.77 -3.97
C THR A 50 22.67 -12.70 -3.90
N TYR A 51 23.38 -13.68 -4.51
CA TYR A 51 24.84 -13.65 -4.54
C TYR A 51 25.40 -12.34 -5.11
N PRO A 52 26.40 -11.69 -4.49
CA PRO A 52 27.18 -12.12 -3.31
C PRO A 52 26.58 -11.66 -1.95
N PHE A 53 25.35 -11.18 -1.89
CA PHE A 53 24.69 -10.63 -0.70
C PHE A 53 23.64 -11.61 -0.16
N ASP A 54 24.06 -12.84 0.10
CA ASP A 54 23.20 -13.94 0.56
C ASP A 54 23.27 -14.16 2.09
N ASP A 55 23.43 -13.08 2.83
CA ASP A 55 23.47 -13.08 4.30
C ASP A 55 22.09 -13.29 4.96
N GLY A 56 21.03 -13.35 4.15
CA GLY A 56 19.65 -13.55 4.62
C GLY A 56 18.97 -12.32 5.20
N PHE A 57 19.59 -11.14 5.07
CA PHE A 57 19.03 -9.88 5.56
C PHE A 57 18.73 -8.91 4.43
N THR A 58 17.75 -8.04 4.66
CA THR A 58 17.39 -6.94 3.77
C THR A 58 18.29 -5.73 4.02
N ALA A 59 18.24 -4.74 3.14
CA ALA A 59 19.03 -3.51 3.23
C ALA A 59 18.83 -2.72 4.54
N ILE A 60 17.72 -2.89 5.24
CA ILE A 60 17.45 -2.25 6.55
C ILE A 60 17.58 -3.21 7.73
N GLY A 61 18.10 -4.43 7.51
CA GLY A 61 18.40 -5.40 8.56
C GLY A 61 17.24 -6.30 8.98
N ASP A 62 16.12 -6.29 8.28
CA ASP A 62 15.06 -7.29 8.48
C ASP A 62 15.53 -8.65 7.92
N VAL A 63 14.98 -9.74 8.42
CA VAL A 63 15.17 -11.06 7.79
C VAL A 63 14.46 -11.08 6.44
N ALA A 64 15.18 -11.41 5.37
CA ALA A 64 14.61 -11.49 4.04
C ALA A 64 13.63 -12.66 3.94
N GLY A 65 12.49 -12.45 3.34
CA GLY A 65 11.43 -13.44 3.19
C GLY A 65 10.22 -12.88 2.44
N LYS A 66 9.21 -13.71 2.26
CA LYS A 66 7.97 -13.30 1.60
C LYS A 66 7.40 -12.04 2.27
N GLY A 67 7.06 -11.07 1.45
CA GLY A 67 6.66 -9.74 1.91
C GLY A 67 7.78 -8.71 1.92
N SER A 68 9.06 -9.10 1.77
CA SER A 68 10.14 -8.16 1.51
C SER A 68 10.05 -7.64 0.09
N VAL A 69 10.21 -6.33 -0.08
CA VAL A 69 10.16 -5.65 -1.37
C VAL A 69 11.40 -4.80 -1.54
N ALA A 70 12.20 -5.11 -2.56
CA ALA A 70 13.34 -4.31 -2.96
C ALA A 70 12.89 -3.16 -3.86
N ILE A 71 13.42 -1.97 -3.60
CA ILE A 71 13.05 -0.72 -4.26
C ILE A 71 14.29 0.14 -4.58
N ASP A 72 14.09 1.15 -5.43
CA ASP A 72 15.00 2.29 -5.54
C ASP A 72 14.38 3.46 -4.74
N ASP A 73 14.82 3.62 -3.51
CA ASP A 73 14.27 4.64 -2.60
C ASP A 73 14.79 6.07 -2.89
N GLU A 74 15.77 6.21 -3.75
CA GLU A 74 16.30 7.51 -4.18
C GLU A 74 15.54 8.05 -5.40
N ASN A 75 15.33 7.22 -6.44
CA ASN A 75 14.78 7.66 -7.72
C ASN A 75 13.40 7.08 -8.02
N GLY A 76 12.90 6.16 -7.21
CA GLY A 76 11.57 5.56 -7.32
C GLY A 76 10.50 6.30 -6.52
N PRO A 77 9.23 5.91 -6.67
CA PRO A 77 8.11 6.54 -5.97
C PRO A 77 7.92 6.04 -4.53
N LEU A 78 8.58 4.95 -4.14
CA LEU A 78 8.47 4.31 -2.83
C LEU A 78 9.68 4.66 -1.94
N ARG A 79 9.52 4.52 -0.63
CA ARG A 79 10.57 4.77 0.37
C ARG A 79 10.74 3.57 1.27
N LEU A 80 11.97 3.35 1.76
CA LEU A 80 12.24 2.31 2.76
C LEU A 80 11.38 2.51 4.01
N GLY A 81 10.91 1.40 4.57
CA GLY A 81 10.01 1.37 5.71
C GLY A 81 8.52 1.42 5.35
N GLN A 82 8.14 1.88 4.14
CA GLN A 82 6.74 1.90 3.73
C GLN A 82 6.14 0.51 3.64
N ARG A 83 4.87 0.41 4.05
CA ARG A 83 4.05 -0.78 3.84
C ARG A 83 3.24 -0.59 2.55
N VAL A 84 3.15 -1.64 1.76
CA VAL A 84 2.47 -1.63 0.48
C VAL A 84 1.56 -2.85 0.33
N TRP A 85 0.56 -2.73 -0.52
CA TRP A 85 -0.17 -3.86 -1.08
C TRP A 85 0.13 -3.92 -2.57
N VAL A 86 0.61 -5.06 -3.01
CA VAL A 86 0.96 -5.30 -4.42
C VAL A 86 -0.09 -6.22 -5.03
N GLU A 87 -0.65 -5.81 -6.18
CA GLU A 87 -1.63 -6.59 -6.94
C GLU A 87 -1.05 -7.99 -7.25
N ASP A 88 -1.86 -9.03 -7.06
CA ASP A 88 -1.52 -10.45 -7.23
C ASP A 88 -0.43 -11.03 -6.30
N TYR A 89 0.22 -10.20 -5.48
CA TYR A 89 1.23 -10.63 -4.53
C TYR A 89 0.76 -10.53 -3.07
N GLY A 90 0.08 -9.43 -2.73
CA GLY A 90 -0.42 -9.15 -1.39
C GLY A 90 0.41 -8.13 -0.61
N PRO A 91 0.41 -8.21 0.74
CA PRO A 91 1.08 -7.23 1.59
C PRO A 91 2.60 -7.36 1.50
N GLY A 92 3.28 -6.19 1.51
CA GLY A 92 4.73 -6.11 1.51
C GLY A 92 5.25 -4.94 2.34
N LYS A 93 6.54 -4.99 2.64
CA LYS A 93 7.31 -3.91 3.25
C LYS A 93 8.48 -3.57 2.35
N CYS A 94 8.62 -2.29 2.02
CA CYS A 94 9.77 -1.78 1.30
C CYS A 94 10.98 -1.75 2.24
N ASN A 95 11.74 -2.83 2.30
CA ASN A 95 12.83 -3.00 3.26
C ASN A 95 14.15 -3.40 2.61
N ASP A 96 14.18 -3.53 1.29
CA ASP A 96 15.36 -4.01 0.59
C ASP A 96 15.74 -3.11 -0.59
N ARG A 97 16.94 -3.29 -1.10
CA ARG A 97 17.50 -2.66 -2.29
C ARG A 97 18.12 -3.73 -3.19
N GLY A 98 17.89 -3.62 -4.49
CA GLY A 98 18.52 -4.46 -5.49
C GLY A 98 19.44 -3.64 -6.41
N LEU A 99 20.61 -4.15 -6.78
CA LEU A 99 21.53 -3.47 -7.69
C LEU A 99 20.88 -3.15 -9.04
N ALA A 100 20.03 -4.06 -9.54
CA ALA A 100 19.30 -3.91 -10.80
C ALA A 100 17.94 -3.20 -10.67
N ILE A 101 17.48 -2.93 -9.44
CA ILE A 101 16.20 -2.30 -9.18
C ILE A 101 16.39 -0.79 -9.17
N LYS A 102 15.95 -0.13 -10.24
CA LYS A 102 16.13 1.31 -10.47
C LYS A 102 14.83 1.98 -10.89
N GLY A 103 14.59 3.16 -10.31
CA GLY A 103 13.43 3.98 -10.64
C GLY A 103 12.10 3.32 -10.30
N TRP A 104 11.26 3.12 -11.32
CA TRP A 104 9.89 2.59 -11.21
C TRP A 104 9.83 1.07 -11.29
N LYS A 105 10.80 0.40 -10.66
CA LYS A 105 10.90 -1.06 -10.57
C LYS A 105 10.89 -1.50 -9.12
N ILE A 106 10.33 -2.68 -8.89
CA ILE A 106 10.37 -3.38 -7.60
C ILE A 106 10.75 -4.84 -7.80
N ASP A 107 11.29 -5.46 -6.77
CA ASP A 107 11.56 -6.90 -6.74
C ASP A 107 10.91 -7.50 -5.51
N LEU A 108 10.11 -8.52 -5.72
CA LEU A 108 9.26 -9.14 -4.71
C LEU A 108 9.87 -10.44 -4.22
N CYS A 109 10.03 -10.58 -2.91
CA CYS A 109 10.58 -11.78 -2.30
C CYS A 109 9.55 -12.90 -2.22
N PHE A 110 9.88 -14.08 -2.70
CA PHE A 110 9.07 -15.29 -2.65
C PHE A 110 9.68 -16.32 -1.68
N GLU A 111 8.87 -17.29 -1.26
CA GLU A 111 9.31 -18.36 -0.37
C GLU A 111 10.21 -19.38 -1.08
N THR A 112 10.00 -19.54 -2.39
CA THR A 112 10.73 -20.49 -3.21
C THR A 112 11.24 -19.87 -4.51
N TYR A 113 12.34 -20.41 -5.01
CA TYR A 113 12.88 -20.04 -6.32
C TYR A 113 11.86 -20.26 -7.45
N LYS A 114 11.12 -21.36 -7.38
CA LYS A 114 10.07 -21.69 -8.36
C LYS A 114 8.99 -20.60 -8.44
N GLU A 115 8.49 -20.14 -7.31
CA GLU A 115 7.49 -19.06 -7.27
C GLU A 115 8.03 -17.75 -7.86
N ALA A 116 9.29 -17.42 -7.55
CA ALA A 116 9.93 -16.23 -8.11
C ALA A 116 10.03 -16.30 -9.65
N ILE A 117 10.39 -17.46 -10.19
CA ILE A 117 10.46 -17.67 -11.65
C ILE A 117 9.06 -17.65 -12.29
N GLU A 118 8.07 -18.29 -11.69
CA GLU A 118 6.68 -18.30 -12.18
C GLU A 118 6.05 -16.90 -12.16
N TRP A 119 6.43 -16.05 -11.21
CA TRP A 119 6.03 -14.66 -11.18
C TRP A 119 6.48 -13.92 -12.45
N GLY A 120 7.73 -14.10 -12.82
CA GLY A 120 8.34 -13.46 -13.99
C GLY A 120 8.45 -11.95 -13.84
N ARG A 121 8.19 -11.23 -14.95
CA ARG A 121 8.23 -9.77 -15.03
C ARG A 121 6.88 -9.25 -15.48
N ARG A 122 6.27 -8.32 -14.75
CA ARG A 122 4.96 -7.76 -15.07
C ARG A 122 4.76 -6.36 -14.49
N LEU A 123 3.82 -5.62 -15.06
CA LEU A 123 3.34 -4.37 -14.46
C LEU A 123 2.26 -4.70 -13.42
N VAL A 124 2.35 -4.08 -12.27
CA VAL A 124 1.42 -4.27 -11.14
C VAL A 124 1.02 -2.93 -10.54
N LYS A 125 -0.17 -2.88 -9.94
CA LYS A 125 -0.55 -1.78 -9.07
C LYS A 125 0.01 -1.99 -7.68
N VAL A 126 0.64 -0.96 -7.15
CA VAL A 126 1.20 -0.93 -5.81
C VAL A 126 0.53 0.17 -5.01
N TYR A 127 -0.24 -0.21 -4.01
CA TYR A 127 -0.95 0.70 -3.11
C TYR A 127 -0.10 0.94 -1.88
N VAL A 128 0.15 2.21 -1.56
CA VAL A 128 0.81 2.57 -0.29
C VAL A 128 -0.22 2.50 0.82
N ILE A 129 0.06 1.67 1.83
CA ILE A 129 -0.77 1.56 3.03
C ILE A 129 -0.35 2.69 3.96
N GLU A 130 -1.16 3.77 4.01
CA GLU A 130 -0.98 4.82 5.00
C GLU A 130 -1.37 4.27 6.38
N GLY A 131 -0.39 4.10 7.25
CA GLY A 131 -0.59 3.68 8.62
C GLY A 131 0.70 3.76 9.40
N GLU A 132 0.72 4.67 10.38
CA GLU A 132 1.79 5.04 11.31
C GLU A 132 2.89 5.93 10.68
N GLU A 133 2.70 7.25 10.88
CA GLU A 133 3.83 8.17 10.95
C GLU A 133 4.83 7.57 11.96
N VAL A 134 6.00 7.19 11.47
CA VAL A 134 7.14 6.93 12.35
C VAL A 134 7.35 8.22 13.10
N LYS A 135 6.91 8.28 14.35
CA LYS A 135 7.33 9.32 15.29
C LYS A 135 8.83 9.16 15.43
N THR A 136 9.57 9.98 14.73
CA THR A 136 10.95 10.26 15.07
C THR A 136 10.88 11.00 16.40
N ASP A 137 11.08 10.29 17.48
CA ASP A 137 11.38 10.91 18.78
C ASP A 137 12.72 11.63 18.60
N GLU A 138 12.64 12.97 18.64
CA GLU A 138 13.79 13.86 18.84
C GLU A 138 14.35 13.69 20.24
#